data_60bd3c670e2c0c3a1ca3cb61d688392b
#
_entry.id   60bd3c670e2c0c3a1ca3cb61d688392b
#
_cell.length_a   1.000
_cell.length_b   1.000
_cell.length_c   1.000
_cell.angle_alpha   90.00
_cell.angle_beta   90.00
_cell.angle_gamma   90.00
#
_symmetry.space_group_name_H-M   'P 1'
#
loop_
_entity.id
_entity.type
_entity.pdbx_description
1 polymer ?
#
loop_
_entity_poly.entity_id
_entity_poly.type
_entity_poly.pdbx_seq_one_letter_code
_entity_poly.pdbx_strand_id
1 'polypeptide(L)'
;MKIEASTIKEIQLFKYYRLIRKWACKTYDIKEADLELLLYLDCEDKFTRDDFIKGMHIYSWDKSRWDRLRKAGWIDVWRQRNRTSRKYTIYKTSFKSKQLILRIYRILLGEEDVPSSERNVFYKNKTYTDKVMNTAMERMKNDPTR
;
A
#
# COMPACT_ATOMS: atom_id res chain seq x y z
N MET A 1 3.14 -22.55 0.74
CA MET A 1 4.40 -22.33 0.04
C MET A 1 5.38 -21.58 0.95
N LYS A 2 6.55 -22.14 1.11
CA LYS A 2 7.58 -21.50 1.94
C LYS A 2 8.49 -20.63 1.05
N ILE A 3 8.58 -19.36 1.36
CA ILE A 3 9.48 -18.44 0.65
C ILE A 3 10.82 -18.44 1.37
N GLU A 4 11.88 -18.68 0.64
CA GLU A 4 13.23 -18.68 1.16
C GLU A 4 13.91 -17.33 0.96
N ALA A 5 14.96 -17.06 1.74
CA ALA A 5 15.75 -15.84 1.61
C ALA A 5 16.33 -15.68 0.19
N SER A 6 16.73 -16.78 -0.43
CA SER A 6 17.23 -16.80 -1.82
C SER A 6 16.20 -16.28 -2.81
N THR A 7 14.93 -16.62 -2.63
CA THR A 7 13.84 -16.14 -3.49
C THR A 7 13.71 -14.63 -3.45
N ILE A 8 13.77 -14.05 -2.25
CA ILE A 8 13.69 -12.59 -2.07
C ILE A 8 14.86 -11.88 -2.75
N LYS A 9 16.07 -12.46 -2.65
CA LYS A 9 17.26 -11.92 -3.33
C LYS A 9 17.14 -12.01 -4.84
N GLU A 10 16.65 -13.12 -5.38
CA GLU A 10 16.50 -13.32 -6.82
C GLU A 10 15.52 -12.34 -7.46
N ILE A 11 14.38 -12.10 -6.83
CA ILE A 11 13.38 -11.16 -7.33
C ILE A 11 13.76 -9.71 -7.06
N GLN A 12 14.80 -9.46 -6.27
CA GLN A 12 15.25 -8.11 -5.90
C GLN A 12 14.10 -7.22 -5.39
N LEU A 13 13.31 -7.78 -4.47
CA LEU A 13 12.05 -7.19 -4.00
C LEU A 13 12.20 -5.71 -3.58
N PHE A 14 13.29 -5.36 -2.90
CA PHE A 14 13.48 -4.02 -2.36
C PHE A 14 14.14 -3.04 -3.33
N LYS A 15 14.56 -3.48 -4.52
CA LYS A 15 15.23 -2.60 -5.49
C LYS A 15 14.37 -1.38 -5.84
N TYR A 16 13.08 -1.60 -6.08
CA TYR A 16 12.15 -0.54 -6.47
C TYR A 16 11.05 -0.28 -5.47
N TYR A 17 11.06 -0.96 -4.33
CA TYR A 17 9.99 -0.87 -3.33
C TYR A 17 9.74 0.57 -2.87
N ARG A 18 10.80 1.30 -2.51
CA ARG A 18 10.68 2.68 -2.04
C ARG A 18 10.10 3.59 -3.11
N LEU A 19 10.52 3.42 -4.35
CA LEU A 19 10.02 4.21 -5.48
C LEU A 19 8.52 4.00 -5.69
N ILE A 20 8.09 2.75 -5.72
CA ILE A 20 6.69 2.40 -5.94
C ILE A 20 5.83 2.83 -4.75
N ARG A 21 6.33 2.71 -3.53
CA ARG A 21 5.65 3.22 -2.34
C ARG A 21 5.41 4.73 -2.44
N LYS A 22 6.42 5.50 -2.83
CA LYS A 22 6.29 6.95 -3.00
C LYS A 22 5.32 7.30 -4.13
N TRP A 23 5.40 6.59 -5.23
CA TRP A 23 4.45 6.75 -6.34
C TRP A 23 3.00 6.51 -5.87
N ALA A 24 2.75 5.41 -5.17
CA ALA A 24 1.42 5.07 -4.68
C ALA A 24 0.90 6.12 -3.69
N CYS A 25 1.73 6.54 -2.74
CA CYS A 25 1.34 7.54 -1.76
C CYS A 25 0.97 8.87 -2.40
N LYS A 26 1.73 9.32 -3.41
CA LYS A 26 1.42 10.56 -4.11
C LYS A 26 0.21 10.43 -5.02
N THR A 27 0.09 9.33 -5.74
CA THR A 27 -1.02 9.11 -6.68
C THR A 27 -2.37 8.99 -5.97
N TYR A 28 -2.40 8.31 -4.83
CA TYR A 28 -3.63 8.01 -4.10
C TYR A 28 -3.84 8.84 -2.85
N ASP A 29 -2.97 9.79 -2.59
CA ASP A 29 -3.02 10.69 -1.42
C ASP A 29 -3.14 9.93 -0.10
N ILE A 30 -2.21 9.04 0.15
CA ILE A 30 -2.12 8.26 1.37
C ILE A 30 -0.71 8.38 1.97
N LYS A 31 -0.61 8.41 3.29
CA LYS A 31 0.69 8.46 3.97
C LYS A 31 1.40 7.11 3.89
N GLU A 32 2.74 7.13 3.89
CA GLU A 32 3.56 5.92 3.77
C GLU A 32 3.25 4.88 4.85
N ALA A 33 3.17 5.30 6.10
CA ALA A 33 2.85 4.39 7.21
C ALA A 33 1.43 3.84 7.10
N ASP A 34 0.48 4.65 6.63
CA ASP A 34 -0.89 4.21 6.40
C ASP A 34 -0.96 3.13 5.31
N LEU A 35 -0.22 3.34 4.22
CA LEU A 35 -0.15 2.36 3.13
C LEU A 35 0.46 1.04 3.61
N GLU A 36 1.56 1.09 4.33
CA GLU A 36 2.22 -0.11 4.85
C GLU A 36 1.31 -0.86 5.82
N LEU A 37 0.56 -0.15 6.65
CA LEU A 37 -0.43 -0.76 7.52
C LEU A 37 -1.54 -1.45 6.74
N LEU A 38 -2.02 -0.84 5.65
CA LEU A 38 -3.01 -1.47 4.76
C LEU A 38 -2.46 -2.74 4.11
N LEU A 39 -1.20 -2.74 3.69
CA LEU A 39 -0.54 -3.94 3.15
C LEU A 39 -0.53 -5.07 4.18
N TYR A 40 -0.26 -4.76 5.43
CA TYR A 40 -0.30 -5.73 6.53
C TYR A 40 -1.73 -6.23 6.80
N LEU A 41 -2.69 -5.32 6.91
CA LEU A 41 -4.08 -5.67 7.21
C LEU A 41 -4.72 -6.49 6.09
N ASP A 42 -4.33 -6.28 4.86
CA ASP A 42 -4.81 -7.09 3.73
C ASP A 42 -4.38 -8.55 3.87
N CYS A 43 -3.22 -8.81 4.46
CA CYS A 43 -2.77 -10.17 4.77
C CYS A 43 -3.63 -10.83 5.85
N GLU A 44 -4.20 -10.06 6.77
CA GLU A 44 -5.08 -10.56 7.83
C GLU A 44 -6.51 -10.87 7.34
N ASP A 45 -6.90 -10.39 6.16
CA ASP A 45 -8.21 -10.51 5.53
C ASP A 45 -9.32 -9.76 6.28
N LYS A 46 -9.73 -10.26 7.44
CA LYS A 46 -10.74 -9.61 8.30
C LYS A 46 -10.09 -9.21 9.62
N PHE A 47 -10.48 -8.06 10.15
CA PHE A 47 -9.88 -7.55 11.38
C PHE A 47 -10.87 -6.71 12.18
N THR A 48 -10.63 -6.60 13.47
CA THR A 48 -11.34 -5.70 14.37
C THR A 48 -10.57 -4.39 14.52
N ARG A 49 -11.20 -3.40 15.14
CA ARG A 49 -10.50 -2.17 15.48
C ARG A 49 -9.30 -2.42 16.42
N ASP A 50 -9.43 -3.40 17.31
CA ASP A 50 -8.34 -3.83 18.20
C ASP A 50 -7.13 -4.36 17.41
N ASP A 51 -7.37 -5.19 16.40
CA ASP A 51 -6.32 -5.70 15.52
C ASP A 51 -5.62 -4.56 14.78
N PHE A 52 -6.39 -3.56 14.34
CA PHE A 52 -5.85 -2.37 13.71
C PHE A 52 -4.93 -1.61 14.67
N ILE A 53 -5.36 -1.39 15.92
CA ILE A 53 -4.58 -0.67 16.93
C ILE A 53 -3.29 -1.42 17.24
N LYS A 54 -3.33 -2.73 17.37
CA LYS A 54 -2.14 -3.57 17.58
C LYS A 54 -1.17 -3.48 16.39
N GLY A 55 -1.67 -3.54 15.17
CA GLY A 55 -0.85 -3.37 13.98
C GLY A 55 -0.25 -1.96 13.89
N MET A 56 -0.99 -0.94 14.29
CA MET A 56 -0.53 0.44 14.29
C MET A 56 0.69 0.66 15.17
N HIS A 57 0.83 -0.07 16.28
CA HIS A 57 2.00 0.01 17.14
C HIS A 57 3.30 -0.41 16.45
N ILE A 58 3.22 -1.26 15.44
CA ILE A 58 4.39 -1.71 14.67
C ILE A 58 4.91 -0.58 13.77
N TYR A 59 4.02 0.24 13.23
CA TYR A 59 4.37 1.27 12.24
C TYR A 59 4.63 2.64 12.85
N SER A 60 3.71 3.15 13.62
CA SER A 60 3.85 4.37 14.40
C SER A 60 2.51 4.70 15.05
N TRP A 61 2.53 5.30 16.22
CA TRP A 61 1.31 5.77 16.85
C TRP A 61 0.78 7.00 16.12
N ASP A 62 -0.48 6.93 15.66
CA ASP A 62 -1.19 8.05 15.06
C ASP A 62 -2.66 7.96 15.46
N LYS A 63 -3.07 8.84 16.34
CA LYS A 63 -4.43 8.88 16.92
C LYS A 63 -5.53 9.02 15.87
N SER A 64 -5.25 9.72 14.77
CA SER A 64 -6.23 10.05 13.74
C SER A 64 -6.28 9.03 12.59
N ARG A 65 -5.38 8.04 12.59
CA ARG A 65 -5.21 7.13 11.45
C ARG A 65 -6.47 6.32 11.14
N TRP A 66 -7.11 5.78 12.16
CA TRP A 66 -8.34 5.00 11.98
C TRP A 66 -9.42 5.82 11.26
N ASP A 67 -9.72 7.00 11.79
CA ASP A 67 -10.75 7.85 11.21
C ASP A 67 -10.38 8.33 9.81
N ARG A 68 -9.11 8.66 9.59
CA ARG A 68 -8.60 9.07 8.29
C ARG A 68 -8.76 7.96 7.23
N LEU A 69 -8.39 6.74 7.55
CA LEU A 69 -8.49 5.61 6.63
C LEU A 69 -9.94 5.20 6.38
N ARG A 70 -10.77 5.24 7.41
CA ARG A 70 -12.21 4.99 7.29
C ARG A 70 -12.88 6.05 6.40
N LYS A 71 -12.62 7.31 6.67
CA LYS A 71 -13.22 8.44 5.96
C LYS A 71 -12.78 8.49 4.49
N ALA A 72 -11.54 8.15 4.22
CA ALA A 72 -11.00 8.09 2.86
C ALA A 72 -11.46 6.86 2.07
N GLY A 73 -12.15 5.92 2.68
CA GLY A 73 -12.68 4.74 2.01
C GLY A 73 -11.68 3.60 1.83
N TRP A 74 -10.59 3.56 2.60
CA TRP A 74 -9.61 2.49 2.54
C TRP A 74 -10.00 1.24 3.34
N ILE A 75 -10.85 1.42 4.36
CA ILE A 75 -11.34 0.35 5.24
C ILE A 75 -12.85 0.37 5.24
N ASP A 76 -13.47 -0.78 5.00
CA ASP A 76 -14.92 -0.97 4.99
C ASP A 76 -15.37 -1.88 6.14
N VAL A 77 -16.64 -1.73 6.50
CA VAL A 77 -17.29 -2.68 7.39
C VAL A 77 -17.60 -3.95 6.58
N TRP A 78 -17.12 -5.08 7.07
CA TRP A 78 -17.50 -6.37 6.49
C TRP A 78 -18.76 -6.93 7.15
N ARG A 79 -18.84 -6.87 8.48
CA ARG A 79 -19.97 -7.38 9.24
C ARG A 79 -20.12 -6.64 10.57
N GLN A 80 -21.32 -6.28 10.89
CA GLN A 80 -21.67 -5.67 12.18
C GLN A 80 -22.66 -6.57 12.90
N ARG A 81 -22.36 -6.91 14.15
CA ARG A 81 -23.27 -7.67 15.03
C ARG A 81 -23.70 -6.80 16.19
N ASN A 82 -25.00 -6.61 16.32
CA ASN A 82 -25.65 -5.94 17.43
C ASN A 82 -26.39 -6.98 18.27
N ARG A 83 -25.68 -7.68 19.14
CA ARG A 83 -26.32 -8.51 20.17
C ARG A 83 -26.48 -7.72 21.45
N THR A 84 -27.50 -8.05 22.25
CA THR A 84 -27.85 -7.37 23.51
C THR A 84 -26.70 -7.30 24.52
N SER A 85 -25.76 -8.25 24.48
CA SER A 85 -24.61 -8.32 25.39
C SER A 85 -23.29 -7.87 24.76
N ARG A 86 -23.18 -7.81 23.42
CA ARG A 86 -21.94 -7.41 22.72
C ARG A 86 -22.24 -6.81 21.36
N LYS A 87 -21.75 -5.59 21.17
CA LYS A 87 -21.67 -4.97 19.84
C LYS A 87 -20.22 -5.09 19.35
N TYR A 88 -20.01 -5.72 18.21
CA TYR A 88 -18.72 -5.71 17.58
C TYR A 88 -18.84 -5.57 16.06
N THR A 89 -17.87 -4.93 15.48
CA THR A 89 -17.79 -4.72 14.05
C THR A 89 -16.53 -5.37 13.53
N ILE A 90 -16.67 -6.13 12.45
CA ILE A 90 -15.55 -6.71 11.73
C ILE A 90 -15.35 -5.90 10.46
N TYR A 91 -14.12 -5.53 10.19
CA TYR A 91 -13.72 -4.69 9.07
C TYR A 91 -12.91 -5.50 8.05
N LYS A 92 -12.77 -4.94 6.88
CA LYS A 92 -11.91 -5.44 5.81
C LYS A 92 -11.29 -4.27 5.07
N THR A 93 -10.19 -4.52 4.36
CA THR A 93 -9.70 -3.56 3.38
C THR A 93 -10.74 -3.44 2.27
N SER A 94 -11.01 -2.20 1.83
CA SER A 94 -12.01 -1.94 0.80
C SER A 94 -11.57 -2.48 -0.56
N PHE A 95 -12.49 -2.55 -1.51
CA PHE A 95 -12.18 -2.89 -2.89
C PHE A 95 -11.12 -1.96 -3.48
N LYS A 96 -11.22 -0.66 -3.20
CA LYS A 96 -10.22 0.35 -3.56
C LYS A 96 -8.83 -0.01 -3.04
N SER A 97 -8.72 -0.41 -1.76
CA SER A 97 -7.46 -0.86 -1.16
C SER A 97 -6.91 -2.09 -1.83
N LYS A 98 -7.76 -3.08 -2.08
CA LYS A 98 -7.34 -4.34 -2.72
C LYS A 98 -6.81 -4.12 -4.13
N GLN A 99 -7.44 -3.23 -4.89
CA GLN A 99 -6.96 -2.86 -6.22
C GLN A 99 -5.59 -2.19 -6.17
N LEU A 100 -5.38 -1.24 -5.26
CA LEU A 100 -4.11 -0.57 -5.08
C LEU A 100 -3.00 -1.55 -4.67
N ILE A 101 -3.28 -2.39 -3.68
CA ILE A 101 -2.32 -3.37 -3.16
C ILE A 101 -1.92 -4.36 -4.25
N LEU A 102 -2.88 -4.90 -4.98
CA LEU A 102 -2.61 -5.82 -6.07
C LEU A 102 -1.79 -5.16 -7.18
N ARG A 103 -2.08 -3.91 -7.49
CA ARG A 103 -1.33 -3.15 -8.48
C ARG A 103 0.12 -2.94 -8.06
N ILE A 104 0.36 -2.59 -6.79
CA ILE A 104 1.71 -2.48 -6.24
C ILE A 104 2.48 -3.79 -6.42
N TYR A 105 1.88 -4.91 -6.05
CA TYR A 105 2.52 -6.22 -6.19
C TYR A 105 2.84 -6.55 -7.66
N ARG A 106 1.90 -6.30 -8.56
CA ARG A 106 2.11 -6.56 -9.99
C ARG A 106 3.23 -5.72 -10.59
N ILE A 107 3.30 -4.44 -10.22
CA ILE A 107 4.38 -3.56 -10.69
C ILE A 107 5.72 -4.04 -10.15
N LEU A 108 5.80 -4.38 -8.86
CA LEU A 108 7.04 -4.85 -8.25
C LEU A 108 7.52 -6.18 -8.81
N LEU A 109 6.60 -7.07 -9.18
CA LEU A 109 6.93 -8.38 -9.76
C LEU A 109 7.11 -8.33 -11.28
N GLY A 110 6.94 -7.19 -11.91
CA GLY A 110 7.10 -7.05 -13.37
C GLY A 110 5.89 -7.51 -14.18
N GLU A 111 4.77 -7.84 -13.55
CA GLU A 111 3.56 -8.29 -14.23
C GLU A 111 2.74 -7.13 -14.82
N GLU A 112 2.96 -5.92 -14.35
CA GLU A 112 2.32 -4.70 -14.84
C GLU A 112 3.39 -3.66 -15.17
N ASP A 113 3.18 -2.91 -16.24
CA ASP A 113 4.11 -1.86 -16.64
C ASP A 113 4.10 -0.69 -15.65
N VAL A 114 5.29 -0.11 -15.47
CA VAL A 114 5.45 1.10 -14.67
C VAL A 114 4.71 2.26 -15.35
N PRO A 115 3.92 3.06 -14.61
CA PRO A 115 3.31 4.25 -15.16
C PRO A 115 4.37 5.18 -15.76
N SER A 116 4.13 5.64 -16.98
CA SER A 116 5.07 6.50 -17.71
C SER A 116 4.36 7.71 -18.30
N SER A 117 5.15 8.73 -18.65
CA SER A 117 4.65 9.98 -19.23
C SER A 117 3.56 10.60 -18.35
N GLU A 118 2.44 11.03 -18.92
CA GLU A 118 1.37 11.71 -18.20
C GLU A 118 0.71 10.87 -17.11
N ARG A 119 0.80 9.53 -17.19
CA ARG A 119 0.28 8.62 -16.16
C ARG A 119 1.16 8.56 -14.91
N ASN A 120 2.38 9.04 -15.01
CA ASN A 120 3.29 9.12 -13.88
C ASN A 120 3.04 10.42 -13.11
N VAL A 121 2.66 10.30 -11.85
CA VAL A 121 2.36 11.44 -10.98
C VAL A 121 3.54 12.40 -10.83
N PHE A 122 4.78 11.92 -11.02
CA PHE A 122 6.00 12.75 -10.96
C PHE A 122 6.31 13.48 -12.28
N TYR A 123 5.54 13.21 -13.33
CA TYR A 123 5.81 13.75 -14.67
C TYR A 123 5.88 15.28 -14.73
N LYS A 124 5.06 15.96 -13.92
CA LYS A 124 5.02 17.43 -13.91
C LYS A 124 6.29 18.08 -13.37
N ASN A 125 7.20 17.33 -12.75
CA ASN A 125 8.53 17.80 -12.31
C ASN A 125 8.52 19.12 -11.52
N LYS A 126 7.54 19.34 -10.65
CA LYS A 126 7.39 20.59 -9.91
C LYS A 126 8.47 20.84 -8.86
N THR A 127 9.00 19.75 -8.27
CA THR A 127 10.00 19.80 -7.22
C THR A 127 11.22 18.98 -7.61
N TYR A 128 12.35 19.22 -6.89
CA TYR A 128 13.54 18.38 -7.06
C TYR A 128 13.26 16.91 -6.82
N THR A 129 12.47 16.61 -5.77
CA THR A 129 12.06 15.23 -5.47
C THR A 129 11.27 14.61 -6.61
N ASP A 130 10.37 15.36 -7.23
CA ASP A 130 9.60 14.89 -8.39
C ASP A 130 10.51 14.55 -9.57
N LYS A 131 11.52 15.38 -9.83
CA LYS A 131 12.51 15.10 -10.90
C LYS A 131 13.28 13.82 -10.65
N VAL A 132 13.75 13.63 -9.41
CA VAL A 132 14.48 12.41 -9.02
C VAL A 132 13.59 11.19 -9.16
N MET A 133 12.35 11.23 -8.68
CA MET A 133 11.41 10.13 -8.76
C MET A 133 11.01 9.83 -10.21
N ASN A 134 10.80 10.84 -11.03
CA ASN A 134 10.49 10.66 -12.45
C ASN A 134 11.65 9.96 -13.17
N THR A 135 12.88 10.36 -12.92
CA THR A 135 14.06 9.70 -13.48
C THR A 135 14.15 8.23 -13.03
N ALA A 136 13.87 7.98 -11.76
CA ALA A 136 13.85 6.62 -11.22
C ALA A 136 12.78 5.75 -11.87
N MET A 137 11.58 6.31 -12.11
CA MET A 137 10.50 5.61 -12.81
C MET A 137 10.90 5.24 -14.24
N GLU A 138 11.53 6.15 -14.97
CA GLU A 138 12.05 5.88 -16.32
C GLU A 138 13.11 4.78 -16.33
N ARG A 139 14.01 4.79 -15.35
CA ARG A 139 15.02 3.73 -15.19
C ARG A 139 14.39 2.37 -14.89
N MET A 140 13.37 2.34 -14.03
CA MET A 140 12.66 1.11 -13.73
C MET A 140 11.94 0.56 -14.95
N LYS A 141 11.30 1.43 -15.73
CA LYS A 141 10.62 1.06 -16.98
C LYS A 141 11.56 0.40 -17.97
N ASN A 142 12.79 0.90 -18.07
CA ASN A 142 13.79 0.44 -19.03
C ASN A 142 14.73 -0.63 -18.46
N ASP A 143 14.50 -1.11 -17.25
CA ASP A 143 15.35 -2.12 -16.60
C ASP A 143 15.12 -3.50 -17.23
N PRO A 144 16.14 -4.08 -17.88
CA PRO A 144 16.01 -5.39 -18.53
C PRO A 144 15.91 -6.56 -17.55
N THR A 145 16.30 -6.34 -16.28
CA THR A 145 16.28 -7.38 -15.25
C THR A 145 14.95 -7.50 -14.52
N ARG A 146 14.06 -6.60 -14.80
CA ARG A 146 12.76 -6.51 -14.14
C ARG A 146 11.73 -7.50 -14.68
#